data_6ab34b4de5f3ae0201f5cfc859395ea0
#
_entry.id   6ab34b4de5f3ae0201f5cfc859395ea0
#
_cell.length_a   1.000
_cell.length_b   1.000
_cell.length_c   1.000
_cell.angle_alpha   90.00
_cell.angle_beta   90.00
_cell.angle_gamma   90.00
#
_symmetry.space_group_name_H-M   'P 1'
#
loop_
_entity.id
_entity.type
_entity.pdbx_description
1 polymer ?
#
loop_
_entity_poly.entity_id
_entity_poly.type
_entity_poly.pdbx_seq_one_letter_code
_entity_poly.pdbx_strand_id
1 'polypeptide(L)'
;MVVTKEGIELVAKEVLRWPERRKWNARDKDMRFKACFGASTEIVADIWNRIVARGPIEESGGEPKHLLWALVHLKVYSTVETHCALVGWPSGKTFSKWSWYFVKRIAELKDDLISLDNRFGGLDGEAHTNCFMSVDGTDCPIYEPWPFNPKMYSEKFNGPAVKYELGVCLKTGWIVWVNGPFRGGLGDKTIFKDGLATLLFEEEGVEVDKGYTGDDRFKTPGIGLTSQKRKMKSNARSQHEAVNGRLKQFNVLSTHFRHMKPNKEVMMQKHKLCFHAVVVITQLKFQSGATVFADQLDYDVHYF
;
A
#
# COMPACT_ATOMS: atom_id res chain seq x y z
N MET A 1 -12.83 20.11 10.46
CA MET A 1 -13.86 19.36 11.24
C MET A 1 -13.36 17.95 11.45
N VAL A 2 -13.29 17.49 12.71
CA VAL A 2 -12.96 16.10 13.07
C VAL A 2 -14.17 15.20 12.76
N VAL A 3 -13.94 14.01 12.23
CA VAL A 3 -14.98 13.04 11.88
C VAL A 3 -14.79 11.75 12.69
N THR A 4 -15.89 11.20 13.21
CA THR A 4 -15.91 9.92 13.93
C THR A 4 -16.15 8.75 12.94
N LYS A 5 -15.98 7.52 13.41
CA LYS A 5 -16.29 6.33 12.60
C LYS A 5 -17.78 6.27 12.24
N GLU A 6 -18.67 6.66 13.15
CA GLU A 6 -20.10 6.74 12.91
C GLU A 6 -20.43 7.78 11.83
N GLY A 7 -19.74 8.92 11.85
CA GLY A 7 -19.84 9.94 10.80
C GLY A 7 -19.43 9.40 9.43
N ILE A 8 -18.33 8.65 9.36
CA ILE A 8 -17.89 7.99 8.12
C ILE A 8 -18.90 6.93 7.66
N GLU A 9 -19.50 6.15 8.60
CA GLU A 9 -20.53 5.16 8.25
C GLU A 9 -21.77 5.83 7.63
N LEU A 10 -22.21 6.95 8.18
CA LEU A 10 -23.34 7.73 7.63
C LEU A 10 -23.04 8.22 6.21
N VAL A 11 -21.88 8.84 6.01
CA VAL A 11 -21.44 9.31 4.68
C VAL A 11 -21.35 8.16 3.69
N ALA A 12 -20.86 6.99 4.11
CA ALA A 12 -20.77 5.82 3.23
C ALA A 12 -22.13 5.28 2.82
N LYS A 13 -23.12 5.30 3.72
CA LYS A 13 -24.52 4.91 3.40
C LYS A 13 -25.10 5.80 2.30
N GLU A 14 -24.86 7.11 2.37
CA GLU A 14 -25.29 8.07 1.35
C GLU A 14 -24.56 7.82 0.02
N VAL A 15 -23.24 7.73 0.06
CA VAL A 15 -22.38 7.54 -1.12
C VAL A 15 -22.74 6.25 -1.88
N LEU A 16 -22.89 5.14 -1.16
CA LEU A 16 -23.19 3.84 -1.75
C LEU A 16 -24.70 3.56 -1.88
N ARG A 17 -25.56 4.50 -1.49
CA ARG A 17 -27.02 4.35 -1.51
C ARG A 17 -27.47 3.06 -0.86
N TRP A 18 -26.90 2.73 0.30
CA TRP A 18 -27.28 1.51 1.01
C TRP A 18 -28.76 1.53 1.40
N PRO A 19 -29.53 0.46 1.12
CA PRO A 19 -30.94 0.44 1.39
C PRO A 19 -31.19 0.42 2.91
N GLU A 20 -31.97 1.37 3.41
CA GLU A 20 -32.33 1.50 4.85
C GLU A 20 -33.07 0.27 5.39
N ARG A 21 -33.81 -0.42 4.53
CA ARG A 21 -34.63 -1.59 4.91
C ARG A 21 -33.82 -2.85 5.26
N ARG A 22 -32.54 -2.95 4.88
CA ARG A 22 -31.68 -4.10 5.21
C ARG A 22 -30.98 -3.87 6.55
N LYS A 23 -31.42 -4.57 7.58
CA LYS A 23 -30.71 -4.66 8.86
C LYS A 23 -29.52 -5.60 8.72
N TRP A 24 -28.39 -5.08 8.27
CA TRP A 24 -27.13 -5.86 8.32
C TRP A 24 -26.58 -5.83 9.75
N ASN A 25 -26.01 -6.97 10.19
CA ASN A 25 -25.24 -7.01 11.41
C ASN A 25 -23.92 -6.20 11.26
N ALA A 26 -23.22 -5.95 12.36
CA ALA A 26 -22.00 -5.13 12.35
C ALA A 26 -20.89 -5.72 11.47
N ARG A 27 -20.74 -7.06 11.46
CA ARG A 27 -19.74 -7.77 10.64
C ARG A 27 -20.02 -7.59 9.14
N ASP A 28 -21.26 -7.77 8.70
CA ASP A 28 -21.64 -7.61 7.29
C ASP A 28 -21.44 -6.17 6.80
N LYS A 29 -21.73 -5.18 7.64
CA LYS A 29 -21.49 -3.77 7.32
C LYS A 29 -20.01 -3.50 7.13
N ASP A 30 -19.17 -3.97 8.06
CA ASP A 30 -17.72 -3.78 8.01
C ASP A 30 -17.10 -4.48 6.78
N MET A 31 -17.51 -5.72 6.47
CA MET A 31 -17.06 -6.41 5.27
C MET A 31 -17.41 -5.67 3.99
N ARG A 32 -18.65 -5.16 3.86
CA ARG A 32 -19.10 -4.40 2.68
C ARG A 32 -18.38 -3.06 2.57
N PHE A 33 -18.16 -2.38 3.70
CA PHE A 33 -17.39 -1.15 3.73
C PHE A 33 -15.94 -1.40 3.25
N LYS A 34 -15.27 -2.40 3.80
CA LYS A 34 -13.91 -2.79 3.40
C LYS A 34 -13.83 -3.22 1.93
N ALA A 35 -14.84 -3.89 1.40
CA ALA A 35 -14.89 -4.30 -0.01
C ALA A 35 -14.89 -3.10 -0.96
N CYS A 36 -15.57 -2.01 -0.60
CA CYS A 36 -15.65 -0.79 -1.40
C CYS A 36 -14.46 0.17 -1.19
N PHE A 37 -14.00 0.31 0.06
CA PHE A 37 -13.05 1.35 0.45
C PHE A 37 -11.67 0.81 0.85
N GLY A 38 -11.53 -0.49 1.01
CA GLY A 38 -10.24 -1.14 1.30
C GLY A 38 -9.76 -0.99 2.75
N ALA A 39 -10.50 -0.30 3.63
CA ALA A 39 -10.18 -0.08 5.04
C ALA A 39 -11.46 -0.07 5.90
N SER A 40 -11.36 -0.16 7.23
CA SER A 40 -12.49 0.00 8.13
C SER A 40 -12.88 1.48 8.31
N THR A 41 -14.06 1.73 8.86
CA THR A 41 -14.55 3.08 9.15
C THR A 41 -13.64 3.85 10.11
N GLU A 42 -13.04 3.16 11.08
CA GLU A 42 -12.07 3.74 12.02
C GLU A 42 -10.82 4.25 11.30
N ILE A 43 -10.24 3.44 10.40
CA ILE A 43 -9.07 3.82 9.61
C ILE A 43 -9.39 5.00 8.69
N VAL A 44 -10.56 5.01 8.07
CA VAL A 44 -10.97 6.12 7.20
C VAL A 44 -11.17 7.41 7.99
N ALA A 45 -11.75 7.33 9.20
CA ALA A 45 -11.87 8.48 10.10
C ALA A 45 -10.48 9.00 10.52
N ASP A 46 -9.55 8.11 10.87
CA ASP A 46 -8.16 8.48 11.21
C ASP A 46 -7.45 9.17 10.03
N ILE A 47 -7.58 8.63 8.81
CA ILE A 47 -7.02 9.25 7.60
C ILE A 47 -7.57 10.67 7.42
N TRP A 48 -8.88 10.85 7.51
CA TRP A 48 -9.50 12.18 7.38
C TRP A 48 -8.95 13.16 8.43
N ASN A 49 -8.92 12.73 9.69
CA ASN A 49 -8.48 13.57 10.80
C ASN A 49 -7.00 13.97 10.68
N ARG A 50 -6.13 13.06 10.22
CA ARG A 50 -4.72 13.37 9.92
C ARG A 50 -4.58 14.35 8.76
N ILE A 51 -5.36 14.19 7.68
CA ILE A 51 -5.36 15.13 6.56
C ILE A 51 -5.73 16.54 7.03
N VAL A 52 -6.79 16.66 7.86
CA VAL A 52 -7.21 17.95 8.39
C VAL A 52 -6.21 18.55 9.39
N ALA A 53 -5.55 17.71 10.19
CA ALA A 53 -4.52 18.14 11.14
C ALA A 53 -3.25 18.69 10.43
N ARG A 54 -2.89 18.16 9.26
CA ARG A 54 -1.76 18.67 8.44
C ARG A 54 -2.04 20.03 7.79
N GLY A 55 -3.29 20.43 7.71
CA GLY A 55 -3.67 21.70 7.14
C GLY A 55 -5.08 21.69 6.57
N PRO A 56 -5.63 22.89 6.32
CA PRO A 56 -6.97 23.01 5.78
C PRO A 56 -7.09 22.29 4.43
N ILE A 57 -8.30 21.87 4.12
CA ILE A 57 -8.63 21.41 2.77
C ILE A 57 -8.69 22.68 1.92
N GLU A 58 -7.65 22.88 1.10
CA GLU A 58 -7.40 24.12 0.34
C GLU A 58 -8.52 24.48 -0.64
N GLU A 59 -9.25 23.48 -1.12
CA GLU A 59 -10.35 23.67 -2.03
C GLU A 59 -11.68 23.79 -1.26
N SER A 60 -12.40 24.88 -1.47
CA SER A 60 -13.75 25.05 -0.94
C SER A 60 -14.65 23.92 -1.43
N GLY A 61 -15.31 23.22 -0.52
CA GLY A 61 -16.25 22.13 -0.81
C GLY A 61 -15.65 20.72 -0.70
N GLY A 62 -14.44 20.55 -0.18
CA GLY A 62 -13.90 19.24 0.18
C GLY A 62 -14.63 18.65 1.39
N GLU A 63 -15.22 17.47 1.23
CA GLU A 63 -16.05 16.77 2.21
C GLU A 63 -15.58 15.32 2.39
N PRO A 64 -15.93 14.65 3.52
CA PRO A 64 -15.59 13.25 3.76
C PRO A 64 -16.02 12.28 2.64
N LYS A 65 -17.12 12.57 1.94
CA LYS A 65 -17.55 11.78 0.77
C LYS A 65 -16.50 11.73 -0.34
N HIS A 66 -15.74 12.80 -0.52
CA HIS A 66 -14.70 12.87 -1.55
C HIS A 66 -13.46 12.02 -1.19
N LEU A 67 -13.16 11.88 0.11
CA LEU A 67 -12.20 10.89 0.58
C LEU A 67 -12.66 9.47 0.24
N LEU A 68 -13.94 9.15 0.47
CA LEU A 68 -14.51 7.84 0.08
C LEU A 68 -14.42 7.60 -1.42
N TRP A 69 -14.59 8.62 -2.27
CA TRP A 69 -14.39 8.49 -3.72
C TRP A 69 -12.95 8.13 -4.08
N ALA A 70 -11.96 8.74 -3.40
CA ALA A 70 -10.56 8.39 -3.59
C ALA A 70 -10.28 6.94 -3.18
N LEU A 71 -10.87 6.47 -2.08
CA LEU A 71 -10.74 5.07 -1.64
C LEU A 71 -11.39 4.09 -2.61
N VAL A 72 -12.58 4.40 -3.15
CA VAL A 72 -13.19 3.61 -4.25
C VAL A 72 -12.29 3.57 -5.47
N HIS A 73 -11.70 4.72 -5.86
CA HIS A 73 -10.76 4.78 -6.97
C HIS A 73 -9.56 3.84 -6.75
N LEU A 74 -8.94 3.86 -5.57
CA LEU A 74 -7.80 3.00 -5.24
C LEU A 74 -8.20 1.52 -5.14
N LYS A 75 -9.32 1.23 -4.47
CA LYS A 75 -9.74 -0.16 -4.16
C LYS A 75 -10.34 -0.88 -5.35
N VAL A 76 -11.29 -0.24 -6.03
CA VAL A 76 -12.05 -0.87 -7.13
C VAL A 76 -11.35 -0.71 -8.47
N TYR A 77 -10.76 0.45 -8.72
CA TYR A 77 -9.98 0.83 -9.91
C TYR A 77 -10.64 0.43 -11.23
N SER A 78 -11.86 0.91 -11.43
CA SER A 78 -12.64 0.74 -12.65
C SER A 78 -12.60 1.99 -13.56
N THR A 79 -13.44 2.06 -14.60
CA THR A 79 -13.59 3.29 -15.39
C THR A 79 -14.21 4.41 -14.56
N VAL A 80 -14.03 5.65 -14.98
CA VAL A 80 -14.62 6.82 -14.30
C VAL A 80 -16.13 6.71 -14.23
N GLU A 81 -16.77 6.25 -15.31
CA GLU A 81 -18.22 6.07 -15.41
C GLU A 81 -18.71 5.04 -14.40
N THR A 82 -18.00 3.90 -14.26
CA THR A 82 -18.32 2.87 -13.27
C THR A 82 -18.17 3.43 -11.84
N HIS A 83 -17.11 4.18 -11.58
CA HIS A 83 -16.94 4.81 -10.26
C HIS A 83 -18.08 5.80 -9.97
N CYS A 84 -18.45 6.64 -10.94
CA CYS A 84 -19.58 7.58 -10.78
C CYS A 84 -20.88 6.85 -10.46
N ALA A 85 -21.14 5.72 -11.14
CA ALA A 85 -22.31 4.87 -10.85
C ALA A 85 -22.31 4.33 -9.42
N LEU A 86 -21.14 3.92 -8.91
CA LEU A 86 -21.01 3.39 -7.56
C LEU A 86 -21.21 4.45 -6.46
N VAL A 87 -20.84 5.72 -6.72
CA VAL A 87 -20.78 6.76 -5.69
C VAL A 87 -21.85 7.86 -5.83
N GLY A 88 -22.97 7.55 -6.46
CA GLY A 88 -24.13 8.46 -6.52
C GLY A 88 -24.17 9.38 -7.73
N TRP A 89 -23.49 9.02 -8.83
CA TRP A 89 -23.56 9.69 -10.14
C TRP A 89 -23.04 11.15 -10.18
N PRO A 90 -21.91 11.50 -9.54
CA PRO A 90 -21.28 12.77 -9.84
C PRO A 90 -20.83 12.85 -11.29
N SER A 91 -20.55 14.06 -11.81
CA SER A 91 -19.89 14.16 -13.12
C SER A 91 -18.49 13.51 -13.07
N GLY A 92 -18.05 12.88 -14.15
CA GLY A 92 -16.72 12.26 -14.23
C GLY A 92 -15.59 13.26 -13.95
N LYS A 93 -15.76 14.54 -14.34
CA LYS A 93 -14.80 15.61 -14.03
C LYS A 93 -14.74 15.89 -12.53
N THR A 94 -15.88 16.00 -11.86
CA THR A 94 -15.98 16.24 -10.42
C THR A 94 -15.40 15.06 -9.64
N PHE A 95 -15.77 13.81 -10.00
CA PHE A 95 -15.22 12.61 -9.39
C PHE A 95 -13.69 12.57 -9.52
N SER A 96 -13.16 12.76 -10.72
CA SER A 96 -11.71 12.71 -10.97
C SER A 96 -10.96 13.80 -10.20
N LYS A 97 -11.47 15.05 -10.17
CA LYS A 97 -10.89 16.15 -9.42
C LYS A 97 -10.69 15.76 -7.95
N TRP A 98 -11.76 15.36 -7.29
CA TRP A 98 -11.74 15.08 -5.85
C TRP A 98 -11.01 13.78 -5.51
N SER A 99 -11.15 12.75 -6.33
CA SER A 99 -10.42 11.51 -6.11
C SER A 99 -8.92 11.72 -6.15
N TRP A 100 -8.38 12.44 -7.15
CA TRP A 100 -6.95 12.73 -7.22
C TRP A 100 -6.48 13.69 -6.14
N TYR A 101 -7.30 14.66 -5.76
CA TYR A 101 -7.00 15.53 -4.63
C TYR A 101 -6.76 14.72 -3.35
N PHE A 102 -7.71 13.83 -2.99
CA PHE A 102 -7.58 13.03 -1.77
C PHE A 102 -6.55 11.91 -1.89
N VAL A 103 -6.34 11.30 -3.06
CA VAL A 103 -5.21 10.37 -3.27
C VAL A 103 -3.88 11.05 -2.94
N LYS A 104 -3.68 12.30 -3.40
CA LYS A 104 -2.48 13.09 -3.07
C LYS A 104 -2.40 13.35 -1.56
N ARG A 105 -3.48 13.82 -0.92
CA ARG A 105 -3.50 14.11 0.53
C ARG A 105 -3.22 12.87 1.38
N ILE A 106 -3.74 11.69 1.00
CA ILE A 106 -3.40 10.42 1.68
C ILE A 106 -1.92 10.10 1.48
N ALA A 107 -1.41 10.21 0.26
CA ALA A 107 -0.01 9.90 -0.05
C ALA A 107 0.98 10.77 0.74
N GLU A 108 0.64 12.02 1.00
CA GLU A 108 1.43 12.97 1.79
C GLU A 108 1.59 12.52 3.26
N LEU A 109 0.66 11.72 3.81
CA LEU A 109 0.79 11.17 5.16
C LEU A 109 1.91 10.12 5.26
N LYS A 110 2.47 9.67 4.15
CA LYS A 110 3.57 8.68 4.14
C LYS A 110 4.74 9.15 5.00
N ASP A 111 5.11 10.41 4.92
CA ASP A 111 6.29 10.94 5.61
C ASP A 111 6.12 11.01 7.14
N ASP A 112 4.87 11.01 7.64
CA ASP A 112 4.57 10.94 9.08
C ASP A 112 4.50 9.49 9.60
N LEU A 113 4.18 8.53 8.73
CA LEU A 113 3.84 7.16 9.12
C LEU A 113 4.91 6.14 8.81
N ILE A 114 5.72 6.40 7.79
CA ILE A 114 6.77 5.51 7.31
C ILE A 114 8.11 6.15 7.59
N SER A 115 8.80 5.64 8.60
CA SER A 115 10.17 6.06 8.95
C SER A 115 11.07 4.85 9.03
N LEU A 116 12.28 4.97 8.48
CA LEU A 116 13.29 3.93 8.55
C LEU A 116 13.69 3.64 10.02
N ASP A 117 13.60 4.62 10.90
CA ASP A 117 13.92 4.46 12.33
C ASP A 117 12.95 3.49 13.04
N ASN A 118 11.73 3.35 12.53
CA ASN A 118 10.77 2.38 13.06
C ASN A 118 11.21 0.92 12.88
N ARG A 119 12.31 0.64 12.14
CA ARG A 119 12.89 -0.71 12.04
C ARG A 119 13.41 -1.25 13.35
N PHE A 120 13.71 -0.35 14.30
CA PHE A 120 14.13 -0.70 15.65
C PHE A 120 12.94 -0.87 16.60
N GLY A 121 11.71 -0.66 16.14
CA GLY A 121 10.50 -0.75 16.97
C GLY A 121 10.34 -2.12 17.63
N GLY A 122 10.13 -2.11 18.95
CA GLY A 122 9.93 -3.31 19.74
C GLY A 122 11.21 -4.09 20.06
N LEU A 123 12.38 -3.51 19.96
CA LEU A 123 13.63 -4.08 20.46
C LEU A 123 13.76 -3.76 21.94
N ASP A 124 13.49 -4.77 22.76
CA ASP A 124 13.77 -4.70 24.22
C ASP A 124 15.24 -5.06 24.44
N GLY A 125 16.16 -4.11 24.26
CA GLY A 125 17.54 -4.13 24.73
C GLY A 125 18.50 -5.27 24.29
N GLU A 126 18.00 -6.38 23.79
CA GLU A 126 18.76 -7.57 23.41
C GLU A 126 18.75 -7.82 21.89
N ALA A 127 19.30 -6.88 21.12
CA ALA A 127 19.51 -7.10 19.71
C ALA A 127 20.76 -7.98 19.47
N HIS A 128 20.62 -9.28 19.51
CA HIS A 128 21.68 -10.22 19.12
C HIS A 128 21.84 -10.35 17.60
N THR A 129 21.11 -9.58 16.82
CA THR A 129 21.18 -9.57 15.36
C THR A 129 21.32 -8.14 14.86
N ASN A 130 22.20 -7.94 13.87
CA ASN A 130 22.32 -6.68 13.14
C ASN A 130 21.35 -6.59 11.94
N CYS A 131 20.22 -7.32 11.99
CA CYS A 131 19.24 -7.38 10.92
C CYS A 131 17.85 -7.09 11.50
N PHE A 132 17.24 -5.97 11.09
CA PHE A 132 16.02 -5.44 11.69
C PHE A 132 14.82 -5.44 10.72
N MET A 133 15.07 -5.60 9.42
CA MET A 133 14.03 -5.60 8.41
C MET A 133 14.28 -6.61 7.30
N SER A 134 13.21 -6.99 6.61
CA SER A 134 13.26 -7.65 5.31
C SER A 134 13.06 -6.64 4.18
N VAL A 135 13.69 -6.88 3.04
CA VAL A 135 13.60 -6.02 1.85
C VAL A 135 13.25 -6.87 0.63
N ASP A 136 12.30 -6.41 -0.16
CA ASP A 136 11.95 -7.02 -1.46
C ASP A 136 11.39 -5.98 -2.43
N GLY A 137 11.52 -6.29 -3.72
CA GLY A 137 10.92 -5.53 -4.82
C GLY A 137 9.49 -5.99 -5.12
N THR A 138 8.56 -5.04 -5.26
CA THR A 138 7.20 -5.32 -5.72
C THR A 138 6.93 -4.67 -7.06
N ASP A 139 6.45 -5.47 -8.03
CA ASP A 139 6.08 -5.01 -9.38
C ASP A 139 4.59 -4.75 -9.45
N CYS A 140 4.22 -3.59 -10.02
CA CYS A 140 2.85 -3.19 -10.28
C CYS A 140 2.63 -3.12 -11.80
N PRO A 141 1.62 -3.82 -12.35
CA PRO A 141 1.40 -3.90 -13.77
C PRO A 141 0.99 -2.54 -14.38
N ILE A 142 1.51 -2.26 -15.57
CA ILE A 142 1.10 -1.12 -16.38
C ILE A 142 0.77 -1.58 -17.79
N TYR A 143 0.02 -0.78 -18.55
CA TYR A 143 -0.08 -1.02 -19.99
C TYR A 143 1.26 -0.83 -20.66
N GLU A 144 1.52 -1.62 -21.70
CA GLU A 144 2.72 -1.47 -22.51
C GLU A 144 2.83 -0.07 -23.07
N PRO A 145 3.96 0.63 -22.83
CA PRO A 145 4.15 1.98 -23.39
C PRO A 145 4.32 1.91 -24.91
N TRP A 146 3.76 2.89 -25.59
CA TRP A 146 3.99 3.07 -27.02
C TRP A 146 4.84 4.32 -27.27
N PRO A 147 5.96 4.22 -28.00
CA PRO A 147 6.60 2.99 -28.51
C PRO A 147 7.10 2.07 -27.38
N PHE A 148 7.26 0.78 -27.70
CA PHE A 148 7.75 -0.24 -26.76
C PHE A 148 9.04 0.20 -26.09
N ASN A 149 9.12 -0.01 -24.78
CA ASN A 149 10.29 0.34 -23.98
C ASN A 149 10.75 -0.86 -23.13
N PRO A 150 11.80 -1.59 -23.58
CA PRO A 150 12.25 -2.79 -22.87
C PRO A 150 12.67 -2.53 -21.41
N LYS A 151 13.06 -1.30 -21.07
CA LYS A 151 13.41 -0.92 -19.69
C LYS A 151 12.21 -0.96 -18.74
N MET A 152 10.98 -0.96 -19.26
CA MET A 152 9.76 -1.08 -18.44
C MET A 152 9.36 -2.55 -18.20
N TYR A 153 9.97 -3.50 -18.90
CA TYR A 153 9.66 -4.91 -18.76
C TYR A 153 10.32 -5.49 -17.51
N SER A 154 9.52 -6.11 -16.65
CA SER A 154 9.98 -6.88 -15.48
C SER A 154 9.99 -8.38 -15.81
N GLU A 155 11.13 -9.02 -15.67
CA GLU A 155 11.26 -10.48 -15.84
C GLU A 155 10.49 -11.23 -14.73
N LYS A 156 10.52 -10.72 -13.48
CA LYS A 156 9.79 -11.29 -12.33
C LYS A 156 8.28 -11.29 -12.56
N PHE A 157 7.75 -10.21 -13.14
CA PHE A 157 6.31 -10.07 -13.46
C PHE A 157 5.96 -10.64 -14.83
N ASN A 158 6.93 -10.83 -15.73
CA ASN A 158 6.76 -11.22 -17.13
C ASN A 158 5.90 -10.24 -17.94
N GLY A 159 6.15 -8.93 -17.77
CA GLY A 159 5.41 -7.88 -18.46
C GLY A 159 5.83 -6.47 -18.04
N PRO A 160 5.23 -5.44 -18.69
CA PRO A 160 5.48 -4.05 -18.34
C PRO A 160 5.03 -3.74 -16.91
N ALA A 161 5.92 -3.18 -16.10
CA ALA A 161 5.65 -2.87 -14.70
C ALA A 161 6.35 -1.61 -14.22
N VAL A 162 5.82 -1.06 -13.13
CA VAL A 162 6.47 -0.10 -12.26
C VAL A 162 6.88 -0.83 -10.98
N LYS A 163 8.14 -0.67 -10.58
CA LYS A 163 8.71 -1.36 -9.43
C LYS A 163 8.87 -0.42 -8.24
N TYR A 164 8.66 -0.98 -7.05
CA TYR A 164 8.97 -0.33 -5.77
C TYR A 164 9.78 -1.30 -4.91
N GLU A 165 10.66 -0.73 -4.08
CA GLU A 165 11.33 -1.45 -3.01
C GLU A 165 10.61 -1.18 -1.70
N LEU A 166 10.35 -2.22 -0.93
CA LEU A 166 9.71 -2.17 0.39
C LEU A 166 10.63 -2.75 1.44
N GLY A 167 10.69 -2.09 2.60
CA GLY A 167 11.30 -2.61 3.81
C GLY A 167 10.23 -2.84 4.88
N VAL A 168 10.22 -4.03 5.47
CA VAL A 168 9.27 -4.45 6.50
C VAL A 168 10.04 -4.81 7.76
N CYS A 169 9.72 -4.18 8.90
CA CYS A 169 10.33 -4.48 10.19
C CYS A 169 10.03 -5.93 10.60
N LEU A 170 11.06 -6.69 10.94
CA LEU A 170 10.94 -8.11 11.28
C LEU A 170 10.10 -8.37 12.54
N LYS A 171 10.08 -7.44 13.48
CA LYS A 171 9.38 -7.62 14.75
C LYS A 171 7.95 -7.13 14.70
N THR A 172 7.70 -5.96 14.14
CA THR A 172 6.36 -5.34 14.14
C THR A 172 5.55 -5.68 12.91
N GLY A 173 6.18 -6.08 11.80
CA GLY A 173 5.53 -6.20 10.50
C GLY A 173 5.18 -4.87 9.84
N TRP A 174 5.59 -3.76 10.43
CA TRP A 174 5.32 -2.44 9.88
C TRP A 174 6.17 -2.16 8.66
N ILE A 175 5.60 -1.45 7.70
CA ILE A 175 6.34 -0.91 6.56
C ILE A 175 7.18 0.25 7.07
N VAL A 176 8.51 0.14 6.95
CA VAL A 176 9.48 1.13 7.45
C VAL A 176 10.28 1.82 6.35
N TRP A 177 10.22 1.26 5.14
CA TRP A 177 10.90 1.80 3.98
C TRP A 177 10.05 1.64 2.71
N VAL A 178 10.02 2.67 1.88
CA VAL A 178 9.36 2.68 0.57
C VAL A 178 10.20 3.50 -0.39
N ASN A 179 10.68 2.89 -1.46
CA ASN A 179 11.47 3.53 -2.49
C ASN A 179 10.90 3.27 -3.89
N GLY A 180 10.95 4.24 -4.77
CA GLY A 180 10.37 4.17 -6.12
C GLY A 180 9.49 5.39 -6.44
N PRO A 181 8.89 5.40 -7.62
CA PRO A 181 8.77 4.33 -8.64
C PRO A 181 10.02 4.14 -9.50
N PHE A 182 10.31 2.91 -9.83
CA PHE A 182 11.37 2.52 -10.76
C PHE A 182 10.78 1.85 -12.01
N ARG A 183 11.58 1.77 -13.07
CA ARG A 183 11.24 0.98 -14.25
C ARG A 183 11.30 -0.50 -13.91
N GLY A 184 10.36 -1.31 -14.40
CA GLY A 184 10.26 -2.74 -14.09
C GLY A 184 11.54 -3.54 -14.34
N GLY A 185 12.29 -3.20 -15.39
CA GLY A 185 13.55 -3.84 -15.73
C GLY A 185 14.77 -3.43 -14.87
N LEU A 186 14.61 -2.51 -13.91
CA LEU A 186 15.72 -2.17 -13.01
C LEU A 186 15.89 -3.27 -11.96
N GLY A 187 17.13 -3.77 -11.81
CA GLY A 187 17.45 -4.84 -10.87
C GLY A 187 17.31 -4.41 -9.40
N ASP A 188 16.75 -5.27 -8.57
CA ASP A 188 16.49 -5.00 -7.14
C ASP A 188 17.78 -4.67 -6.37
N LYS A 189 18.90 -5.34 -6.70
CA LYS A 189 20.23 -5.04 -6.14
C LYS A 189 20.69 -3.60 -6.42
N THR A 190 20.45 -3.09 -7.63
CA THR A 190 20.81 -1.72 -8.00
C THR A 190 19.95 -0.74 -7.18
N ILE A 191 18.65 -1.00 -7.08
CA ILE A 191 17.73 -0.16 -6.29
C ILE A 191 18.19 -0.09 -4.84
N PHE A 192 18.52 -1.25 -4.25
CA PHE A 192 19.02 -1.32 -2.87
C PHE A 192 20.32 -0.54 -2.69
N LYS A 193 21.32 -0.75 -3.55
CA LYS A 193 22.63 -0.11 -3.44
C LYS A 193 22.56 1.41 -3.56
N ASP A 194 21.75 1.90 -4.50
CA ASP A 194 21.64 3.34 -4.77
C ASP A 194 20.65 4.03 -3.79
N GLY A 195 19.91 3.28 -3.00
CA GLY A 195 18.89 3.77 -2.07
C GLY A 195 19.18 3.36 -0.63
N LEU A 196 18.49 2.31 -0.16
CA LEU A 196 18.48 1.89 1.24
C LEU A 196 19.89 1.64 1.81
N ALA A 197 20.78 1.04 1.04
CA ALA A 197 22.14 0.73 1.47
C ALA A 197 22.93 1.94 1.98
N THR A 198 22.63 3.12 1.46
CA THR A 198 23.30 4.38 1.85
C THR A 198 22.84 4.93 3.20
N LEU A 199 21.74 4.41 3.73
CA LEU A 199 21.09 4.85 4.95
C LEU A 199 21.23 3.85 6.11
N LEU A 200 21.72 2.65 5.85
CA LEU A 200 21.98 1.63 6.85
C LEU A 200 23.32 1.85 7.55
N PHE A 201 23.43 1.40 8.80
CA PHE A 201 24.71 1.35 9.47
C PHE A 201 25.67 0.37 8.78
N GLU A 202 26.98 0.54 8.99
CA GLU A 202 28.03 -0.21 8.30
C GLU A 202 27.87 -1.73 8.44
N GLU A 203 27.53 -2.19 9.65
CA GLU A 203 27.35 -3.63 9.95
C GLU A 203 25.89 -4.09 9.83
N GLU A 204 24.96 -3.22 9.45
CA GLU A 204 23.55 -3.55 9.39
C GLU A 204 23.23 -4.40 8.15
N GLY A 205 22.65 -5.57 8.40
CA GLY A 205 22.15 -6.48 7.36
C GLY A 205 20.66 -6.34 7.13
N VAL A 206 20.19 -6.86 5.99
CA VAL A 206 18.78 -6.98 5.64
C VAL A 206 18.44 -8.41 5.23
N GLU A 207 17.28 -8.92 5.66
CA GLU A 207 16.76 -10.18 5.16
C GLU A 207 16.21 -9.97 3.75
N VAL A 208 16.68 -10.78 2.81
CA VAL A 208 16.29 -10.71 1.39
C VAL A 208 16.03 -12.10 0.81
N ASP A 209 15.33 -12.17 -0.31
CA ASP A 209 15.12 -13.42 -1.02
C ASP A 209 16.41 -13.87 -1.75
N LYS A 210 16.45 -15.14 -2.17
CA LYS A 210 17.60 -15.77 -2.86
C LYS A 210 18.04 -15.06 -4.14
N GLY A 211 17.18 -14.25 -4.75
CA GLY A 211 17.52 -13.44 -5.92
C GLY A 211 18.53 -12.30 -5.65
N TYR A 212 18.68 -11.91 -4.40
CA TYR A 212 19.67 -10.89 -4.01
C TYR A 212 21.02 -11.54 -3.73
N THR A 213 22.02 -11.21 -4.51
CA THR A 213 23.39 -11.76 -4.38
C THR A 213 24.46 -10.68 -4.50
N GLY A 214 25.62 -10.90 -3.88
CA GLY A 214 26.81 -10.07 -4.05
C GLY A 214 26.80 -8.75 -3.28
N ASP A 215 26.26 -8.75 -2.07
CA ASP A 215 26.46 -7.74 -1.04
C ASP A 215 26.48 -8.44 0.33
N ASP A 216 27.44 -8.12 1.19
CA ASP A 216 27.66 -8.78 2.48
C ASP A 216 26.53 -8.52 3.49
N ARG A 217 25.76 -7.45 3.26
CA ARG A 217 24.60 -7.07 4.04
C ARG A 217 23.39 -7.95 3.75
N PHE A 218 23.38 -8.68 2.65
CA PHE A 218 22.28 -9.58 2.30
C PHE A 218 22.30 -10.85 3.13
N LYS A 219 21.29 -11.04 3.95
CA LYS A 219 21.08 -12.25 4.76
C LYS A 219 20.04 -13.14 4.05
N THR A 220 20.53 -13.95 3.10
CA THR A 220 19.68 -14.87 2.33
C THR A 220 19.43 -16.19 3.08
N PRO A 221 18.33 -16.92 2.78
CA PRO A 221 18.13 -18.28 3.23
C PRO A 221 19.28 -19.19 2.74
N GLY A 222 20.04 -19.76 3.65
CA GLY A 222 21.23 -20.58 3.33
C GLY A 222 21.11 -22.03 3.80
N ILE A 223 22.01 -22.90 3.25
CA ILE A 223 22.23 -24.28 3.70
C ILE A 223 23.06 -24.22 5.00
N GLY A 224 22.76 -25.09 5.99
CA GLY A 224 23.52 -25.15 7.24
C GLY A 224 23.02 -24.26 8.38
N LEU A 225 21.90 -23.54 8.21
CA LEU A 225 21.30 -22.78 9.28
C LEU A 225 20.66 -23.68 10.35
N THR A 226 20.74 -23.25 11.63
CA THR A 226 19.99 -23.90 12.70
C THR A 226 18.48 -23.88 12.42
N SER A 227 17.73 -24.80 13.03
CA SER A 227 16.27 -24.87 12.88
C SER A 227 15.59 -23.53 13.26
N GLN A 228 16.06 -22.88 14.32
CA GLN A 228 15.54 -21.58 14.76
C GLN A 228 15.80 -20.47 13.73
N LYS A 229 17.00 -20.36 13.18
CA LYS A 229 17.32 -19.37 12.14
C LYS A 229 16.52 -19.60 10.85
N ARG A 230 16.30 -20.87 10.45
CA ARG A 230 15.44 -21.20 9.32
C ARG A 230 13.99 -20.73 9.54
N LYS A 231 13.43 -20.96 10.75
CA LYS A 231 12.08 -20.51 11.10
C LYS A 231 11.96 -18.99 11.08
N MET A 232 12.93 -18.25 11.62
CA MET A 232 12.95 -16.78 11.59
C MET A 232 12.95 -16.25 10.15
N LYS A 233 13.80 -16.79 9.28
CA LYS A 233 13.87 -16.39 7.85
C LYS A 233 12.59 -16.73 7.08
N SER A 234 11.99 -17.89 7.34
CA SER A 234 10.70 -18.27 6.78
C SER A 234 9.60 -17.31 7.20
N ASN A 235 9.55 -16.93 8.48
CA ASN A 235 8.58 -15.97 8.99
C ASN A 235 8.77 -14.58 8.35
N ALA A 236 10.00 -14.08 8.25
CA ALA A 236 10.31 -12.80 7.63
C ALA A 236 9.82 -12.75 6.17
N ARG A 237 10.07 -13.83 5.41
CA ARG A 237 9.61 -13.95 4.03
C ARG A 237 8.08 -13.98 3.95
N SER A 238 7.43 -14.83 4.73
CA SER A 238 5.97 -14.93 4.76
C SER A 238 5.32 -13.61 5.16
N GLN A 239 5.92 -12.88 6.11
CA GLN A 239 5.47 -11.55 6.52
C GLN A 239 5.56 -10.55 5.37
N HIS A 240 6.67 -10.53 4.63
CA HIS A 240 6.87 -9.65 3.49
C HIS A 240 5.90 -9.98 2.34
N GLU A 241 5.71 -11.27 2.03
CA GLU A 241 4.73 -11.73 1.03
C GLU A 241 3.30 -11.32 1.42
N ALA A 242 2.94 -11.42 2.70
CA ALA A 242 1.64 -11.00 3.20
C ALA A 242 1.44 -9.47 3.09
N VAL A 243 2.46 -8.66 3.39
CA VAL A 243 2.40 -7.20 3.16
C VAL A 243 2.18 -6.89 1.69
N ASN A 244 2.95 -7.50 0.79
CA ASN A 244 2.78 -7.35 -0.66
C ASN A 244 1.37 -7.77 -1.12
N GLY A 245 0.85 -8.87 -0.61
CA GLY A 245 -0.51 -9.34 -0.87
C GLY A 245 -1.58 -8.32 -0.46
N ARG A 246 -1.41 -7.68 0.71
CA ARG A 246 -2.34 -6.64 1.19
C ARG A 246 -2.31 -5.37 0.35
N LEU A 247 -1.15 -4.93 -0.09
CA LEU A 247 -1.05 -3.81 -1.03
C LEU A 247 -1.79 -4.12 -2.33
N LYS A 248 -1.64 -5.34 -2.85
CA LYS A 248 -2.28 -5.79 -4.10
C LYS A 248 -3.77 -6.10 -3.98
N GLN A 249 -4.35 -6.09 -2.78
CA GLN A 249 -5.80 -6.07 -2.60
C GLN A 249 -6.44 -4.77 -3.11
N PHE A 250 -5.67 -3.72 -3.32
CA PHE A 250 -6.10 -2.52 -4.00
C PHE A 250 -5.86 -2.67 -5.50
N ASN A 251 -6.94 -2.73 -6.28
CA ASN A 251 -6.88 -3.02 -7.71
C ASN A 251 -6.03 -2.02 -8.49
N VAL A 252 -5.84 -0.81 -7.99
CA VAL A 252 -4.94 0.17 -8.61
C VAL A 252 -3.48 -0.32 -8.69
N LEU A 253 -3.07 -1.26 -7.81
CA LEU A 253 -1.73 -1.83 -7.78
C LEU A 253 -1.64 -3.25 -8.38
N SER A 254 -2.77 -3.93 -8.58
CA SER A 254 -2.82 -5.31 -9.07
C SER A 254 -3.34 -5.44 -10.50
N THR A 255 -3.96 -4.38 -11.04
CA THR A 255 -4.41 -4.34 -12.45
C THR A 255 -3.56 -3.37 -13.26
N HIS A 256 -3.64 -3.46 -14.60
CA HIS A 256 -2.88 -2.56 -15.47
C HIS A 256 -3.25 -1.09 -15.24
N PHE A 257 -2.25 -0.29 -14.87
CA PHE A 257 -2.45 1.13 -14.57
C PHE A 257 -2.82 1.92 -15.82
N ARG A 258 -3.93 2.67 -15.77
CA ARG A 258 -4.60 3.24 -16.95
C ARG A 258 -4.13 4.65 -17.35
N HIS A 259 -3.42 5.36 -16.48
CA HIS A 259 -3.07 6.77 -16.70
C HIS A 259 -1.75 6.93 -17.48
N MET A 260 -1.66 6.31 -18.67
CA MET A 260 -0.44 6.31 -19.48
C MET A 260 -0.19 7.63 -20.24
N LYS A 261 -1.19 8.50 -20.35
CA LYS A 261 -1.09 9.79 -21.06
C LYS A 261 -1.09 10.96 -20.08
N PRO A 262 -0.48 12.12 -20.42
CA PRO A 262 0.14 12.47 -21.70
C PRO A 262 1.57 11.93 -21.85
N ASN A 263 2.32 11.71 -20.79
CA ASN A 263 3.70 11.21 -20.87
C ASN A 263 4.03 10.27 -19.69
N LYS A 264 5.19 9.63 -19.78
CA LYS A 264 5.66 8.63 -18.84
C LYS A 264 5.92 9.22 -17.44
N GLU A 265 6.48 10.42 -17.35
CA GLU A 265 6.75 11.06 -16.06
C GLU A 265 5.46 11.31 -15.29
N VAL A 266 4.43 11.82 -15.97
CA VAL A 266 3.10 12.02 -15.37
C VAL A 266 2.49 10.69 -14.91
N MET A 267 2.62 9.64 -15.71
CA MET A 267 2.17 8.30 -15.33
C MET A 267 2.89 7.81 -14.08
N MET A 268 4.23 7.88 -14.06
CA MET A 268 5.04 7.46 -12.91
C MET A 268 4.67 8.23 -11.64
N GLN A 269 4.46 9.55 -11.74
CA GLN A 269 4.04 10.38 -10.59
C GLN A 269 2.64 10.01 -10.09
N LYS A 270 1.68 9.80 -10.99
CA LYS A 270 0.34 9.35 -10.59
C LYS A 270 0.37 7.97 -9.95
N HIS A 271 1.15 7.04 -10.50
CA HIS A 271 1.32 5.71 -9.92
C HIS A 271 1.96 5.80 -8.52
N LYS A 272 2.99 6.65 -8.36
CA LYS A 272 3.62 6.92 -7.06
C LYS A 272 2.61 7.37 -6.02
N LEU A 273 1.74 8.34 -6.35
CA LEU A 273 0.70 8.81 -5.44
C LEU A 273 -0.25 7.68 -5.02
N CYS A 274 -0.71 6.86 -5.96
CA CYS A 274 -1.56 5.71 -5.65
C CYS A 274 -0.83 4.70 -4.75
N PHE A 275 0.43 4.38 -5.07
CA PHE A 275 1.22 3.44 -4.27
C PHE A 275 1.42 3.94 -2.85
N HIS A 276 1.84 5.20 -2.66
CA HIS A 276 2.03 5.79 -1.34
C HIS A 276 0.72 5.86 -0.55
N ALA A 277 -0.39 6.21 -1.20
CA ALA A 277 -1.70 6.22 -0.54
C ALA A 277 -2.09 4.82 -0.03
N VAL A 278 -1.90 3.77 -0.84
CA VAL A 278 -2.18 2.39 -0.44
C VAL A 278 -1.24 1.92 0.68
N VAL A 279 0.04 2.30 0.64
CA VAL A 279 1.00 2.02 1.72
C VAL A 279 0.55 2.66 3.03
N VAL A 280 0.14 3.94 3.01
CA VAL A 280 -0.39 4.65 4.18
C VAL A 280 -1.61 3.93 4.76
N ILE A 281 -2.59 3.58 3.94
CA ILE A 281 -3.79 2.85 4.38
C ILE A 281 -3.40 1.51 5.03
N THR A 282 -2.46 0.78 4.42
CA THR A 282 -2.00 -0.52 4.92
C THR A 282 -1.23 -0.37 6.23
N GLN A 283 -0.37 0.63 6.34
CA GLN A 283 0.38 0.91 7.57
C GLN A 283 -0.54 1.27 8.73
N LEU A 284 -1.56 2.09 8.52
CA LEU A 284 -2.56 2.41 9.54
C LEU A 284 -3.33 1.17 10.01
N LYS A 285 -3.62 0.22 9.12
CA LYS A 285 -4.20 -1.07 9.52
C LYS A 285 -3.27 -1.84 10.46
N PHE A 286 -1.97 -1.90 10.17
CA PHE A 286 -1.00 -2.57 11.06
C PHE A 286 -0.90 -1.87 12.41
N GLN A 287 -0.85 -0.54 12.43
CA GLN A 287 -0.80 0.24 13.66
C GLN A 287 -2.08 0.12 14.50
N SER A 288 -3.23 -0.16 13.89
CA SER A 288 -4.49 -0.41 14.59
C SER A 288 -4.64 -1.84 15.13
N GLY A 289 -3.60 -2.67 15.04
CA GLY A 289 -3.57 -4.02 15.58
C GLY A 289 -4.01 -5.11 14.59
N ALA A 290 -4.23 -4.79 13.31
CA ALA A 290 -4.42 -5.81 12.30
C ALA A 290 -3.11 -6.61 12.15
N THR A 291 -3.14 -7.88 12.48
CA THR A 291 -1.98 -8.76 12.29
C THR A 291 -1.72 -8.97 10.80
N VAL A 292 -0.44 -9.12 10.42
CA VAL A 292 -0.07 -9.30 9.01
C VAL A 292 -0.78 -10.50 8.37
N PHE A 293 -1.15 -11.50 9.16
CA PHE A 293 -1.77 -12.75 8.71
C PHE A 293 -3.31 -12.81 8.87
N ALA A 294 -3.94 -11.94 9.65
CA ALA A 294 -5.37 -12.05 9.99
C ALA A 294 -6.32 -11.85 8.81
N ASP A 295 -5.97 -11.01 7.83
CA ASP A 295 -6.86 -10.72 6.69
C ASP A 295 -6.80 -11.79 5.57
N GLN A 296 -5.81 -12.70 5.56
CA GLN A 296 -5.77 -13.80 4.59
C GLN A 296 -6.82 -14.87 4.90
N LEU A 297 -7.12 -15.11 6.18
CA LEU A 297 -8.12 -16.09 6.60
C LEU A 297 -9.56 -15.66 6.30
N ASP A 298 -9.87 -14.37 6.21
CA ASP A 298 -11.23 -13.88 5.95
C ASP A 298 -11.62 -13.91 4.45
N TYR A 299 -10.66 -13.98 3.53
CA TYR A 299 -10.94 -14.04 2.09
C TYR A 299 -11.08 -15.47 1.54
N ASP A 300 -10.40 -16.45 2.14
CA ASP A 300 -10.42 -17.84 1.68
C ASP A 300 -11.69 -18.61 2.10
N VAL A 301 -12.47 -18.09 3.04
CA VAL A 301 -13.66 -18.76 3.59
C VAL A 301 -14.95 -18.49 2.81
N HIS A 302 -14.97 -17.55 1.86
CA HIS A 302 -16.20 -17.09 1.20
C HIS A 302 -16.29 -17.34 -0.32
N TYR A 303 -15.39 -18.14 -0.91
CA TYR A 303 -15.45 -18.51 -2.33
C TYR A 303 -15.63 -20.02 -2.56
N PHE A 304 -16.33 -20.70 -1.64
CA PHE A 304 -16.90 -22.03 -1.89
C PHE A 304 -18.38 -22.06 -1.52
#